data_366fb8be4363635318bb37203edfe766
#
_entry.id   366fb8be4363635318bb37203edfe766
#
_cell.length_a   1.000
_cell.length_b   1.000
_cell.length_c   1.000
_cell.angle_alpha   90.00
_cell.angle_beta   90.00
_cell.angle_gamma   90.00
#
_symmetry.space_group_name_H-M   'P 1'
#
loop_
_entity.id
_entity.type
_entity.pdbx_description
1 polymer ?
#
loop_
_entity_poly.entity_id
_entity_poly.type
_entity_poly.pdbx_seq_one_letter_code
_entity_poly.pdbx_strand_id
1 'polypeptide(L)'
;MSAISGARSAPHAARGPAAGLVPPGGGTILDAIGNTPLIMVDGIWVKLEYLNPSGSIKARIAKYMIERAEREGLLRPGDTIVEASSGNTGNAMSMVAAVKGYRMLVVMPNGMSGERQAISRAFGAQVMTLGDFHVNDALAKVAELGRQPGYFAPQQFDSEWNVEENRTWLGPETLAQLPDGVVPDAVVGGVGTGGTIVGVGQCFRERNPSCRVVAVEPNESCTLMCGEVGRHLIEGIADGFVPGIFARHRDIIDEIVPVDSDAAIAEMRRLA
;
A
#
# COMPACT_ATOMS: atom_id res chain seq x y z
N MET A 1 29.80 -42.12 -35.89
CA MET A 1 29.84 -40.73 -36.38
C MET A 1 28.43 -40.28 -36.66
N SER A 2 27.87 -39.53 -35.75
CA SER A 2 26.55 -38.89 -35.95
C SER A 2 26.60 -37.56 -35.26
N ALA A 3 26.53 -36.48 -36.03
CA ALA A 3 26.62 -35.11 -35.58
C ALA A 3 25.26 -34.66 -35.01
N ILE A 4 25.25 -34.23 -33.75
CA ILE A 4 24.09 -33.61 -33.11
C ILE A 4 24.20 -32.11 -33.41
N SER A 5 23.27 -31.62 -34.23
CA SER A 5 23.05 -30.21 -34.51
C SER A 5 22.40 -29.55 -33.28
N GLY A 6 23.15 -28.73 -32.55
CA GLY A 6 22.64 -27.91 -31.49
C GLY A 6 21.98 -26.64 -32.04
N ALA A 7 20.68 -26.54 -31.91
CA ALA A 7 19.97 -25.29 -32.12
C ALA A 7 20.32 -24.35 -30.96
N ARG A 8 21.03 -23.25 -31.23
CA ARG A 8 21.26 -22.17 -30.30
C ARG A 8 19.95 -21.33 -30.21
N SER A 9 19.28 -21.40 -29.09
CA SER A 9 18.22 -20.46 -28.75
C SER A 9 18.82 -19.07 -28.64
N ALA A 10 18.30 -18.12 -29.42
CA ALA A 10 18.61 -16.70 -29.29
C ALA A 10 18.23 -16.18 -27.89
N PRO A 11 19.06 -15.33 -27.29
CA PRO A 11 18.69 -14.74 -26.01
C PRO A 11 17.45 -13.83 -26.19
N HIS A 12 16.41 -14.12 -25.42
CA HIS A 12 15.28 -13.22 -25.26
C HIS A 12 15.83 -11.89 -24.74
N ALA A 13 15.84 -10.88 -25.59
CA ALA A 13 16.07 -9.51 -25.17
C ALA A 13 14.86 -9.09 -24.31
N ALA A 14 15.01 -9.20 -23.01
CA ALA A 14 14.11 -8.54 -22.08
C ALA A 14 14.19 -7.04 -22.37
N ARG A 15 13.17 -6.50 -23.03
CA ARG A 15 12.93 -5.05 -23.02
C ARG A 15 12.52 -4.73 -21.59
N GLY A 16 13.48 -4.29 -20.79
CA GLY A 16 13.21 -3.64 -19.51
C GLY A 16 12.25 -2.46 -19.74
N PRO A 17 11.38 -2.13 -18.77
CA PRO A 17 10.57 -0.93 -18.86
C PRO A 17 11.52 0.24 -19.16
N ALA A 18 11.12 1.13 -20.08
CA ALA A 18 11.85 2.35 -20.34
C ALA A 18 11.97 3.08 -18.99
N ALA A 19 13.14 2.99 -18.38
CA ALA A 19 13.44 3.74 -17.19
C ALA A 19 13.22 5.20 -17.55
N GLY A 20 12.19 5.82 -16.99
CA GLY A 20 12.04 7.27 -17.02
C GLY A 20 13.32 7.82 -16.42
N LEU A 21 14.22 8.29 -17.28
CA LEU A 21 15.44 8.95 -16.85
C LEU A 21 15.01 10.12 -15.98
N VAL A 22 15.43 10.12 -14.73
CA VAL A 22 15.38 11.32 -13.88
C VAL A 22 16.08 12.42 -14.66
N PRO A 23 15.43 13.55 -14.95
CA PRO A 23 16.06 14.59 -15.73
C PRO A 23 17.34 15.05 -15.06
N PRO A 24 18.40 15.35 -15.81
CA PRO A 24 19.63 15.88 -15.25
C PRO A 24 19.32 17.24 -14.61
N GLY A 25 19.27 17.28 -13.28
CA GLY A 25 18.91 18.51 -12.54
C GLY A 25 18.29 18.27 -11.16
N GLY A 26 18.28 17.03 -10.64
CA GLY A 26 17.93 16.77 -9.27
C GLY A 26 16.52 16.23 -9.04
N GLY A 27 16.27 14.99 -9.40
CA GLY A 27 15.16 14.22 -8.87
C GLY A 27 15.37 13.86 -7.38
N THR A 28 14.28 13.53 -6.72
CA THR A 28 14.29 13.03 -5.34
C THR A 28 13.93 11.55 -5.29
N ILE A 29 14.12 10.89 -4.15
CA ILE A 29 13.68 9.51 -3.97
C ILE A 29 12.17 9.34 -4.21
N LEU A 30 11.39 10.42 -4.13
CA LEU A 30 9.95 10.41 -4.40
C LEU A 30 9.63 10.12 -5.87
N ASP A 31 10.56 10.38 -6.79
CA ASP A 31 10.40 10.13 -8.22
C ASP A 31 10.58 8.64 -8.57
N ALA A 32 11.13 7.87 -7.65
CA ALA A 32 11.24 6.41 -7.75
C ALA A 32 10.01 5.66 -7.20
N ILE A 33 9.01 6.37 -6.66
CA ILE A 33 7.77 5.77 -6.21
C ILE A 33 6.89 5.45 -7.42
N GLY A 34 6.37 4.23 -7.46
CA GLY A 34 5.59 3.73 -8.60
C GLY A 34 6.45 3.06 -9.65
N ASN A 35 5.86 2.77 -10.79
CA ASN A 35 6.46 1.99 -11.88
C ASN A 35 7.08 0.66 -11.41
N THR A 36 6.50 0.08 -10.38
CA THR A 36 6.92 -1.22 -9.86
C THR A 36 6.63 -2.31 -10.88
N PRO A 37 7.44 -3.38 -10.95
CA PRO A 37 7.22 -4.46 -11.91
C PRO A 37 5.88 -5.17 -11.70
N LEU A 38 5.27 -5.57 -12.82
CA LEU A 38 4.19 -6.54 -12.86
C LEU A 38 4.75 -7.81 -13.47
N ILE A 39 4.71 -8.93 -12.75
CA ILE A 39 5.26 -10.20 -13.19
C ILE A 39 4.21 -11.31 -13.19
N MET A 40 4.40 -12.32 -14.04
CA MET A 40 3.58 -13.53 -14.05
C MET A 40 4.20 -14.58 -13.15
N VAL A 41 3.44 -15.05 -12.16
CA VAL A 41 3.83 -16.13 -11.25
C VAL A 41 2.69 -17.14 -11.23
N ASP A 42 2.96 -18.37 -11.65
CA ASP A 42 1.98 -19.48 -11.66
C ASP A 42 0.63 -19.14 -12.32
N GLY A 43 0.66 -18.35 -13.40
CA GLY A 43 -0.54 -17.95 -14.13
C GLY A 43 -1.27 -16.71 -13.53
N ILE A 44 -0.71 -16.08 -12.50
CA ILE A 44 -1.27 -14.90 -11.84
C ILE A 44 -0.35 -13.70 -12.05
N TRP A 45 -0.91 -12.54 -12.40
CA TRP A 45 -0.17 -11.29 -12.45
C TRP A 45 0.03 -10.72 -11.04
N VAL A 46 1.29 -10.52 -10.65
CA VAL A 46 1.68 -10.05 -9.32
C VAL A 46 2.38 -8.70 -9.44
N LYS A 47 1.83 -7.68 -8.78
CA LYS A 47 2.39 -6.33 -8.72
C LYS A 47 3.35 -6.21 -7.53
N LEU A 48 4.63 -5.96 -7.81
CA LEU A 48 5.71 -6.01 -6.79
C LEU A 48 5.85 -4.68 -6.03
N GLU A 49 4.85 -4.32 -5.26
CA GLU A 49 4.79 -3.03 -4.54
C GLU A 49 5.83 -2.87 -3.41
N TYR A 50 6.44 -3.95 -2.93
CA TYR A 50 7.56 -3.87 -1.98
C TYR A 50 8.83 -3.23 -2.56
N LEU A 51 8.91 -3.06 -3.88
CA LEU A 51 10.01 -2.38 -4.55
C LEU A 51 9.90 -0.85 -4.53
N ASN A 52 8.83 -0.28 -3.98
CA ASN A 52 8.82 1.15 -3.69
C ASN A 52 9.91 1.53 -2.65
N PRO A 53 10.45 2.76 -2.70
CA PRO A 53 11.55 3.19 -1.83
C PRO A 53 11.34 3.00 -0.33
N SER A 54 10.10 3.03 0.15
CA SER A 54 9.78 2.75 1.56
C SER A 54 9.58 1.25 1.85
N GLY A 55 9.79 0.37 0.87
CA GLY A 55 9.60 -1.07 1.01
C GLY A 55 8.14 -1.54 0.96
N SER A 56 7.19 -0.70 0.58
CA SER A 56 5.78 -1.07 0.54
C SER A 56 4.93 -0.20 -0.40
N ILE A 57 3.73 -0.67 -0.69
CA ILE A 57 2.69 0.06 -1.43
C ILE A 57 2.34 1.42 -0.81
N LYS A 58 2.59 1.59 0.50
CA LYS A 58 2.24 2.80 1.24
C LYS A 58 3.03 4.04 0.80
N ALA A 59 4.14 3.88 0.08
CA ALA A 59 4.85 5.01 -0.54
C ALA A 59 3.95 5.82 -1.46
N ARG A 60 3.07 5.15 -2.21
CA ARG A 60 2.14 5.78 -3.15
C ARG A 60 1.15 6.69 -2.45
N ILE A 61 0.41 6.15 -1.49
CA ILE A 61 -0.60 6.94 -0.75
C ILE A 61 0.07 8.05 0.07
N ALA A 62 1.25 7.81 0.64
CA ALA A 62 1.99 8.83 1.38
C ALA A 62 2.33 10.03 0.48
N LYS A 63 2.92 9.79 -0.69
CA LYS A 63 3.21 10.84 -1.67
C LYS A 63 1.94 11.54 -2.14
N TYR A 64 0.94 10.76 -2.55
CA TYR A 64 -0.30 11.30 -3.11
C TYR A 64 -1.05 12.21 -2.14
N MET A 65 -1.25 11.75 -0.90
CA MET A 65 -2.02 12.49 0.10
C MET A 65 -1.29 13.75 0.55
N ILE A 66 0.02 13.70 0.75
CA ILE A 66 0.82 14.86 1.14
C ILE A 66 0.85 15.91 0.02
N GLU A 67 1.11 15.50 -1.22
CA GLU A 67 1.14 16.43 -2.36
C GLU A 67 -0.25 17.01 -2.65
N ARG A 68 -1.30 16.24 -2.42
CA ARG A 68 -2.67 16.74 -2.54
C ARG A 68 -2.99 17.77 -1.47
N ALA A 69 -2.62 17.49 -0.22
CA ALA A 69 -2.82 18.44 0.88
C ALA A 69 -2.09 19.77 0.65
N GLU A 70 -0.88 19.72 0.08
CA GLU A 70 -0.14 20.93 -0.34
C GLU A 70 -0.92 21.73 -1.40
N ARG A 71 -1.38 21.06 -2.46
CA ARG A 71 -2.13 21.70 -3.55
C ARG A 71 -3.45 22.33 -3.07
N GLU A 72 -4.11 21.70 -2.10
CA GLU A 72 -5.36 22.18 -1.52
C GLU A 72 -5.16 23.21 -0.37
N GLY A 73 -3.90 23.49 0.00
CA GLY A 73 -3.55 24.43 1.07
C GLY A 73 -3.89 23.96 2.48
N LEU A 74 -4.13 22.65 2.63
CA LEU A 74 -4.39 21.98 3.92
C LEU A 74 -3.13 21.66 4.69
N LEU A 75 -2.00 21.56 4.00
CA LEU A 75 -0.66 21.34 4.56
C LEU A 75 0.25 22.48 4.11
N ARG A 76 0.85 23.18 5.05
CA ARG A 76 1.68 24.36 4.81
C ARG A 76 3.11 24.16 5.35
N PRO A 77 4.11 24.86 4.80
CA PRO A 77 5.47 24.83 5.35
C PRO A 77 5.46 25.13 6.87
N GLY A 78 6.12 24.27 7.64
CA GLY A 78 6.18 24.37 9.10
C GLY A 78 5.12 23.56 9.85
N ASP A 79 4.09 23.03 9.17
CA ASP A 79 3.11 22.13 9.77
C ASP A 79 3.73 20.77 10.11
N THR A 80 3.02 20.03 10.94
CA THR A 80 3.36 18.65 11.34
C THR A 80 2.34 17.69 10.74
N ILE A 81 2.81 16.73 9.98
CA ILE A 81 1.98 15.60 9.54
C ILE A 81 1.85 14.62 10.70
N VAL A 82 0.63 14.20 11.02
CA VAL A 82 0.37 13.22 12.07
C VAL A 82 -0.45 12.05 11.54
N GLU A 83 0.01 10.82 11.74
CA GLU A 83 -0.72 9.62 11.25
C GLU A 83 -0.64 8.47 12.24
N ALA A 84 -1.75 7.73 12.37
CA ALA A 84 -1.82 6.49 13.12
C ALA A 84 -1.33 5.33 12.25
N SER A 85 -0.28 4.66 12.66
CA SER A 85 0.28 3.55 11.88
C SER A 85 1.03 2.56 12.74
N SER A 86 0.77 1.29 12.48
CA SER A 86 1.54 0.18 13.05
C SER A 86 2.87 -0.07 12.32
N GLY A 87 3.16 0.58 11.17
CA GLY A 87 4.41 0.35 10.44
C GLY A 87 4.53 1.05 9.08
N ASN A 88 4.15 0.37 8.00
CA ASN A 88 4.46 0.76 6.62
C ASN A 88 4.01 2.18 6.24
N THR A 89 2.83 2.62 6.68
CA THR A 89 2.36 3.97 6.36
C THR A 89 3.16 5.03 7.12
N GLY A 90 3.44 4.79 8.41
CA GLY A 90 4.29 5.67 9.20
C GLY A 90 5.68 5.84 8.56
N ASN A 91 6.30 4.74 8.12
CA ASN A 91 7.59 4.76 7.44
C ASN A 91 7.54 5.54 6.11
N ALA A 92 6.52 5.27 5.29
CA ALA A 92 6.36 5.94 4.00
C ALA A 92 6.11 7.45 4.15
N MET A 93 5.23 7.84 5.07
CA MET A 93 4.95 9.26 5.34
C MET A 93 6.17 9.96 5.94
N SER A 94 6.93 9.27 6.79
CA SER A 94 8.18 9.81 7.35
C SER A 94 9.21 10.09 6.26
N MET A 95 9.36 9.19 5.28
CA MET A 95 10.24 9.38 4.13
C MET A 95 9.79 10.58 3.28
N VAL A 96 8.51 10.66 2.93
CA VAL A 96 7.98 11.76 2.13
C VAL A 96 8.12 13.10 2.87
N ALA A 97 7.77 13.13 4.17
CA ALA A 97 7.90 14.31 5.01
C ALA A 97 9.35 14.80 5.09
N ALA A 98 10.32 13.89 5.25
CA ALA A 98 11.75 14.23 5.30
C ALA A 98 12.21 14.92 4.00
N VAL A 99 11.81 14.37 2.83
CA VAL A 99 12.17 14.95 1.52
C VAL A 99 11.54 16.31 1.32
N LYS A 100 10.30 16.49 1.76
CA LYS A 100 9.53 17.74 1.58
C LYS A 100 9.76 18.79 2.69
N GLY A 101 10.52 18.45 3.72
CA GLY A 101 10.86 19.38 4.81
C GLY A 101 9.76 19.56 5.86
N TYR A 102 8.82 18.60 5.97
CA TYR A 102 7.79 18.60 7.00
C TYR A 102 8.24 17.87 8.27
N ARG A 103 7.67 18.27 9.38
CA ARG A 103 7.73 17.48 10.60
C ARG A 103 6.75 16.32 10.50
N MET A 104 7.14 15.16 11.02
CA MET A 104 6.28 13.97 11.07
C MET A 104 6.15 13.43 12.48
N LEU A 105 4.92 13.17 12.90
CA LEU A 105 4.59 12.46 14.12
C LEU A 105 3.84 11.18 13.79
N VAL A 106 4.47 10.03 14.02
CA VAL A 106 3.82 8.73 13.91
C VAL A 106 3.25 8.36 15.28
N VAL A 107 1.94 8.16 15.37
CA VAL A 107 1.29 7.64 16.56
C VAL A 107 1.10 6.14 16.38
N MET A 108 1.71 5.35 17.24
CA MET A 108 1.84 3.91 17.11
C MET A 108 1.27 3.21 18.35
N PRO A 109 0.53 2.10 18.20
CA PRO A 109 0.12 1.29 19.35
C PRO A 109 1.33 0.80 20.14
N ASN A 110 1.17 0.65 21.45
CA ASN A 110 2.17 -0.02 22.27
C ASN A 110 2.36 -1.48 21.83
N GLY A 111 3.55 -2.03 22.03
CA GLY A 111 3.87 -3.42 21.69
C GLY A 111 4.32 -3.66 20.26
N MET A 112 4.36 -2.61 19.41
CA MET A 112 4.95 -2.73 18.07
C MET A 112 6.46 -2.94 18.14
N SER A 113 7.03 -3.69 17.19
CA SER A 113 8.46 -4.01 17.15
C SER A 113 9.34 -2.75 17.12
N GLY A 114 10.49 -2.80 17.79
CA GLY A 114 11.44 -1.70 17.78
C GLY A 114 11.95 -1.33 16.38
N GLU A 115 11.98 -2.28 15.47
CA GLU A 115 12.37 -2.09 14.07
C GLU A 115 11.47 -1.08 13.34
N ARG A 116 10.14 -1.20 13.47
CA ARG A 116 9.18 -0.28 12.84
C ARG A 116 9.36 1.15 13.33
N GLN A 117 9.61 1.31 14.63
CA GLN A 117 9.92 2.62 15.22
C GLN A 117 11.25 3.17 14.72
N ALA A 118 12.28 2.30 14.60
CA ALA A 118 13.61 2.68 14.17
C ALA A 118 13.62 3.25 12.74
N ILE A 119 12.86 2.64 11.82
CA ILE A 119 12.77 3.12 10.43
C ILE A 119 12.14 4.52 10.37
N SER A 120 11.00 4.74 11.04
CA SER A 120 10.39 6.07 11.08
C SER A 120 11.31 7.13 11.68
N ARG A 121 12.02 6.79 12.78
CA ARG A 121 13.02 7.69 13.41
C ARG A 121 14.22 7.95 12.51
N ALA A 122 14.67 6.96 11.73
CA ALA A 122 15.77 7.13 10.77
C ALA A 122 15.43 8.16 9.68
N PHE A 123 14.15 8.28 9.30
CA PHE A 123 13.65 9.36 8.44
C PHE A 123 13.39 10.69 9.18
N GLY A 124 13.72 10.80 10.47
CA GLY A 124 13.57 12.03 11.25
C GLY A 124 12.18 12.21 11.89
N ALA A 125 11.30 11.23 11.81
CA ALA A 125 9.99 11.33 12.45
C ALA A 125 10.07 11.18 13.98
N GLN A 126 9.19 11.88 14.67
CA GLN A 126 8.87 11.58 16.06
C GLN A 126 7.91 10.39 16.11
N VAL A 127 8.11 9.50 17.07
CA VAL A 127 7.25 8.35 17.30
C VAL A 127 6.69 8.43 18.71
N MET A 128 5.38 8.53 18.80
CA MET A 128 4.61 8.47 20.04
C MET A 128 3.95 7.09 20.12
N THR A 129 4.18 6.36 21.21
CA THR A 129 3.47 5.11 21.49
C THR A 129 2.35 5.36 22.48
N LEU A 130 1.17 4.79 22.24
CA LEU A 130 -0.03 5.07 23.00
C LEU A 130 -0.95 3.84 23.06
N GLY A 131 -1.73 3.74 24.15
CA GLY A 131 -2.75 2.70 24.31
C GLY A 131 -2.19 1.29 24.40
N ASP A 132 -3.06 0.33 24.09
CA ASP A 132 -2.71 -1.08 24.02
C ASP A 132 -2.25 -1.48 22.62
N PHE A 133 -2.23 -2.75 22.31
CA PHE A 133 -1.84 -3.31 21.01
C PHE A 133 -2.75 -2.86 19.85
N HIS A 134 -3.95 -2.38 20.13
CA HIS A 134 -4.91 -1.95 19.11
C HIS A 134 -4.71 -0.50 18.67
N VAL A 135 -4.95 -0.24 17.40
CA VAL A 135 -4.72 1.07 16.77
C VAL A 135 -5.73 2.15 17.17
N ASN A 136 -6.84 1.79 17.84
CA ASN A 136 -7.96 2.70 18.13
C ASN A 136 -7.56 3.94 18.94
N ASP A 137 -6.71 3.78 19.96
CA ASP A 137 -6.23 4.91 20.76
C ASP A 137 -5.33 5.84 19.93
N ALA A 138 -4.52 5.27 19.04
CA ALA A 138 -3.70 6.02 18.11
C ALA A 138 -4.56 6.80 17.11
N LEU A 139 -5.63 6.20 16.58
CA LEU A 139 -6.58 6.88 15.69
C LEU A 139 -7.28 8.04 16.40
N ALA A 140 -7.76 7.85 17.63
CA ALA A 140 -8.37 8.90 18.41
C ALA A 140 -7.41 10.08 18.65
N LYS A 141 -6.13 9.77 18.98
CA LYS A 141 -5.10 10.79 19.18
C LYS A 141 -4.76 11.55 17.91
N VAL A 142 -4.67 10.87 16.78
CA VAL A 142 -4.47 11.53 15.48
C VAL A 142 -5.64 12.43 15.11
N ALA A 143 -6.88 11.98 15.33
CA ALA A 143 -8.06 12.80 15.11
C ALA A 143 -8.12 14.03 16.03
N GLU A 144 -7.65 13.93 17.27
CA GLU A 144 -7.52 15.06 18.20
C GLU A 144 -6.48 16.07 17.70
N LEU A 145 -5.27 15.60 17.35
CA LEU A 145 -4.18 16.47 16.89
C LEU A 145 -4.48 17.12 15.54
N GLY A 146 -5.09 16.38 14.60
CA GLY A 146 -5.42 16.90 13.29
C GLY A 146 -6.43 18.06 13.27
N ARG A 147 -7.13 18.31 14.42
CA ARG A 147 -8.00 19.48 14.58
C ARG A 147 -7.26 20.73 15.08
N GLN A 148 -5.99 20.56 15.48
CA GLN A 148 -5.21 21.66 16.02
C GLN A 148 -4.50 22.41 14.89
N PRO A 149 -4.37 23.74 14.97
CA PRO A 149 -3.60 24.53 14.02
C PRO A 149 -2.15 24.00 13.92
N GLY A 150 -1.62 23.92 12.69
CA GLY A 150 -0.26 23.45 12.44
C GLY A 150 -0.10 21.94 12.40
N TYR A 151 -1.22 21.18 12.39
CA TYR A 151 -1.22 19.75 12.17
C TYR A 151 -2.07 19.38 10.95
N PHE A 152 -1.60 18.41 10.21
CA PHE A 152 -2.34 17.76 9.13
C PHE A 152 -2.40 16.25 9.38
N ALA A 153 -3.61 15.68 9.40
CA ALA A 153 -3.85 14.27 9.59
C ALA A 153 -4.40 13.66 8.28
N PRO A 154 -3.62 12.86 7.54
CA PRO A 154 -4.06 12.21 6.31
C PRO A 154 -5.21 11.23 6.50
N GLN A 155 -5.29 10.55 7.66
CA GLN A 155 -6.35 9.60 8.03
C GLN A 155 -6.50 8.46 7.01
N GLN A 156 -5.46 7.64 6.85
CA GLN A 156 -5.36 6.60 5.83
C GLN A 156 -6.55 5.63 5.76
N PHE A 157 -7.25 5.40 6.88
CA PHE A 157 -8.36 4.44 6.96
C PHE A 157 -9.72 5.02 6.52
N ASP A 158 -9.80 6.36 6.40
CA ASP A 158 -11.04 7.07 6.11
C ASP A 158 -10.95 7.99 4.89
N SER A 159 -9.77 8.42 4.50
CA SER A 159 -9.59 9.38 3.42
C SER A 159 -9.86 8.76 2.04
N GLU A 160 -10.77 9.35 1.28
CA GLU A 160 -11.04 8.98 -0.11
C GLU A 160 -9.82 9.20 -1.03
N TRP A 161 -8.86 10.00 -0.64
CA TRP A 161 -7.61 10.17 -1.39
C TRP A 161 -6.78 8.87 -1.47
N ASN A 162 -6.95 7.99 -0.49
CA ASN A 162 -6.35 6.66 -0.56
C ASN A 162 -7.00 5.80 -1.67
N VAL A 163 -8.31 5.86 -1.82
CA VAL A 163 -9.02 5.20 -2.92
C VAL A 163 -8.66 5.83 -4.26
N GLU A 164 -8.66 7.15 -4.32
CA GLU A 164 -8.39 7.92 -5.53
C GLU A 164 -6.96 7.66 -6.06
N GLU A 165 -5.95 7.62 -5.20
CA GLU A 165 -4.59 7.25 -5.58
C GLU A 165 -4.58 5.91 -6.31
N ASN A 166 -5.14 4.88 -5.68
CA ASN A 166 -5.15 3.53 -6.21
C ASN A 166 -5.95 3.41 -7.52
N ARG A 167 -7.05 4.17 -7.64
CA ARG A 167 -7.86 4.22 -8.85
C ARG A 167 -7.19 4.96 -10.00
N THR A 168 -6.47 6.06 -9.71
CA THR A 168 -5.95 6.97 -10.74
C THR A 168 -4.46 6.81 -11.03
N TRP A 169 -3.73 6.10 -10.16
CA TRP A 169 -2.30 5.85 -10.34
C TRP A 169 -1.97 4.36 -10.39
N LEU A 170 -2.13 3.59 -9.30
CA LEU A 170 -1.76 2.18 -9.27
C LEU A 170 -2.56 1.33 -10.27
N GLY A 171 -3.87 1.52 -10.34
CA GLY A 171 -4.74 0.76 -11.25
C GLY A 171 -4.37 0.97 -12.72
N PRO A 172 -4.32 2.21 -13.24
CA PRO A 172 -3.90 2.50 -14.61
C PRO A 172 -2.47 2.03 -14.92
N GLU A 173 -1.53 2.18 -13.99
CA GLU A 173 -0.16 1.68 -14.13
C GLU A 173 -0.16 0.15 -14.31
N THR A 174 -0.93 -0.56 -13.51
CA THR A 174 -1.05 -2.02 -13.61
C THR A 174 -1.64 -2.44 -14.94
N LEU A 175 -2.73 -1.80 -15.38
CA LEU A 175 -3.33 -2.07 -16.69
C LEU A 175 -2.37 -1.81 -17.86
N ALA A 176 -1.58 -0.74 -17.77
CA ALA A 176 -0.61 -0.40 -18.83
C ALA A 176 0.57 -1.39 -18.92
N GLN A 177 0.82 -2.18 -17.89
CA GLN A 177 1.87 -3.19 -17.84
C GLN A 177 1.39 -4.58 -18.28
N LEU A 178 0.08 -4.79 -18.41
CA LEU A 178 -0.47 -6.04 -18.95
C LEU A 178 -0.17 -6.14 -20.45
N PRO A 179 0.00 -7.35 -20.99
CA PRO A 179 0.13 -7.55 -22.44
C PRO A 179 -1.08 -7.01 -23.21
N ASP A 180 -0.87 -6.63 -24.46
CA ASP A 180 -1.94 -6.14 -25.34
C ASP A 180 -3.11 -7.11 -25.40
N GLY A 181 -4.32 -6.59 -25.20
CA GLY A 181 -5.56 -7.36 -25.23
C GLY A 181 -5.88 -8.12 -23.94
N VAL A 182 -5.00 -8.11 -22.95
CA VAL A 182 -5.27 -8.72 -21.64
C VAL A 182 -6.10 -7.75 -20.81
N VAL A 183 -7.21 -8.25 -20.28
CA VAL A 183 -8.10 -7.52 -19.37
C VAL A 183 -8.24 -8.36 -18.10
N PRO A 184 -8.09 -7.78 -16.90
CA PRO A 184 -8.21 -8.54 -15.67
C PRO A 184 -9.61 -9.12 -15.47
N ASP A 185 -9.69 -10.41 -15.14
CA ASP A 185 -10.93 -11.09 -14.73
C ASP A 185 -11.22 -10.88 -13.24
N ALA A 186 -10.16 -10.66 -12.46
CA ALA A 186 -10.27 -10.40 -11.04
C ALA A 186 -9.10 -9.56 -10.52
N VAL A 187 -9.33 -8.85 -9.44
CA VAL A 187 -8.30 -8.29 -8.56
C VAL A 187 -8.43 -8.91 -7.17
N VAL A 188 -7.30 -9.36 -6.62
CA VAL A 188 -7.24 -9.99 -5.29
C VAL A 188 -6.27 -9.20 -4.43
N GLY A 189 -6.65 -8.88 -3.21
CA GLY A 189 -5.77 -8.15 -2.31
C GLY A 189 -6.17 -8.23 -0.84
N GLY A 190 -5.16 -8.25 0.03
CA GLY A 190 -5.36 -8.16 1.47
C GLY A 190 -5.87 -6.78 1.90
N VAL A 191 -6.78 -6.76 2.88
CA VAL A 191 -7.40 -5.51 3.35
C VAL A 191 -6.72 -5.02 4.62
N GLY A 192 -5.90 -3.97 4.45
CA GLY A 192 -5.47 -3.10 5.56
C GLY A 192 -6.43 -1.91 5.68
N THR A 193 -6.19 -0.84 4.94
CA THR A 193 -7.08 0.33 4.90
C THR A 193 -8.31 0.16 3.99
N GLY A 194 -8.26 -0.79 3.07
CA GLY A 194 -9.26 -0.97 2.02
C GLY A 194 -9.02 -0.15 0.74
N GLY A 195 -8.20 0.90 0.79
CA GLY A 195 -8.00 1.81 -0.33
C GLY A 195 -7.53 1.13 -1.61
N THR A 196 -6.60 0.19 -1.50
CA THR A 196 -6.05 -0.52 -2.67
C THR A 196 -7.09 -1.38 -3.36
N ILE A 197 -7.75 -2.27 -2.62
CA ILE A 197 -8.69 -3.20 -3.24
C ILE A 197 -9.91 -2.46 -3.83
N VAL A 198 -10.36 -1.40 -3.17
CA VAL A 198 -11.43 -0.54 -3.65
C VAL A 198 -10.99 0.25 -4.89
N GLY A 199 -9.89 0.99 -4.81
CA GLY A 199 -9.45 1.87 -5.89
C GLY A 199 -9.05 1.11 -7.16
N VAL A 200 -8.24 0.05 -7.02
CA VAL A 200 -7.87 -0.80 -8.16
C VAL A 200 -9.09 -1.52 -8.71
N GLY A 201 -9.97 -2.03 -7.84
CA GLY A 201 -11.23 -2.65 -8.26
C GLY A 201 -12.11 -1.73 -9.09
N GLN A 202 -12.26 -0.47 -8.67
CA GLN A 202 -12.97 0.56 -9.45
C GLN A 202 -12.34 0.76 -10.83
N CYS A 203 -11.02 0.96 -10.87
CA CYS A 203 -10.28 1.14 -12.12
C CYS A 203 -10.41 -0.06 -13.07
N PHE A 204 -10.33 -1.29 -12.54
CA PHE A 204 -10.44 -2.49 -13.38
C PHE A 204 -11.85 -2.69 -13.91
N ARG A 205 -12.89 -2.37 -13.12
CA ARG A 205 -14.30 -2.42 -13.57
C ARG A 205 -14.64 -1.37 -14.62
N GLU A 206 -13.92 -0.27 -14.70
CA GLU A 206 -14.04 0.67 -15.82
C GLU A 206 -13.62 0.05 -17.16
N ARG A 207 -12.71 -0.92 -17.14
CA ARG A 207 -12.26 -1.68 -18.32
C ARG A 207 -13.02 -2.97 -18.53
N ASN A 208 -13.33 -3.68 -17.47
CA ASN A 208 -14.11 -4.91 -17.48
C ASN A 208 -15.16 -4.86 -16.36
N PRO A 209 -16.44 -4.50 -16.68
CA PRO A 209 -17.50 -4.45 -15.67
C PRO A 209 -17.74 -5.77 -14.92
N SER A 210 -17.29 -6.91 -15.48
CA SER A 210 -17.38 -8.24 -14.87
C SER A 210 -16.15 -8.59 -14.03
N CYS A 211 -15.15 -7.70 -13.90
CA CYS A 211 -13.97 -7.94 -13.09
C CYS A 211 -14.36 -8.16 -11.63
N ARG A 212 -13.99 -9.32 -11.09
CA ARG A 212 -14.27 -9.64 -9.68
C ARG A 212 -13.29 -8.93 -8.76
N VAL A 213 -13.82 -8.40 -7.66
CA VAL A 213 -13.03 -7.75 -6.62
C VAL A 213 -13.06 -8.63 -5.37
N VAL A 214 -11.92 -9.26 -5.07
CA VAL A 214 -11.80 -10.25 -4.01
C VAL A 214 -10.89 -9.69 -2.90
N ALA A 215 -11.49 -9.47 -1.73
CA ALA A 215 -10.79 -9.05 -0.54
C ALA A 215 -10.25 -10.26 0.22
N VAL A 216 -9.06 -10.14 0.81
CA VAL A 216 -8.46 -11.18 1.64
C VAL A 216 -8.27 -10.66 3.06
N GLU A 217 -8.63 -11.47 4.04
CA GLU A 217 -8.34 -11.22 5.46
C GLU A 217 -7.76 -12.47 6.14
N PRO A 218 -7.04 -12.35 7.27
CA PRO A 218 -6.59 -13.49 8.03
C PRO A 218 -7.78 -14.24 8.64
N ASN A 219 -7.78 -15.57 8.56
CA ASN A 219 -8.80 -16.40 9.17
C ASN A 219 -8.83 -16.24 10.71
N GLU A 220 -7.65 -16.03 11.30
CA GLU A 220 -7.50 -15.81 12.77
C GLU A 220 -8.01 -14.43 13.22
N SER A 221 -8.25 -13.50 12.28
CA SER A 221 -8.80 -12.17 12.54
C SER A 221 -9.84 -11.82 11.49
N CYS A 222 -10.95 -12.55 11.51
CA CYS A 222 -12.06 -12.46 10.56
C CYS A 222 -12.92 -11.22 10.83
N THR A 223 -12.31 -10.03 10.73
CA THR A 223 -12.96 -8.78 11.13
C THR A 223 -14.00 -8.33 10.13
N LEU A 224 -13.75 -8.51 8.83
CA LEU A 224 -14.62 -8.03 7.75
C LEU A 224 -15.86 -8.91 7.55
N MET A 225 -15.72 -10.22 7.73
CA MET A 225 -16.82 -11.20 7.58
C MET A 225 -17.53 -11.47 8.89
N CYS A 226 -16.77 -11.70 9.96
CA CYS A 226 -17.29 -12.26 11.21
C CYS A 226 -17.37 -11.22 12.34
N GLY A 227 -16.68 -10.08 12.21
CA GLY A 227 -16.53 -9.11 13.30
C GLY A 227 -15.56 -9.58 14.41
N GLU A 228 -14.82 -10.66 14.19
CA GLU A 228 -13.91 -11.25 15.16
C GLU A 228 -12.50 -10.69 15.00
N VAL A 229 -11.87 -10.36 16.13
CA VAL A 229 -10.52 -9.82 16.19
C VAL A 229 -9.60 -10.83 16.86
N GLY A 230 -8.53 -11.22 16.20
CA GLY A 230 -7.56 -12.17 16.70
C GLY A 230 -6.12 -11.81 16.32
N ARG A 231 -5.19 -12.62 16.81
CA ARG A 231 -3.77 -12.49 16.44
C ARG A 231 -3.48 -13.32 15.21
N HIS A 232 -2.84 -12.71 14.23
CA HIS A 232 -2.42 -13.35 12.98
C HIS A 232 -0.97 -12.97 12.64
N LEU A 233 -0.38 -13.66 11.66
CA LEU A 233 0.99 -13.44 11.20
C LEU A 233 1.09 -12.81 9.80
N ILE A 234 -0.03 -12.43 9.19
CA ILE A 234 -0.07 -11.76 7.88
C ILE A 234 0.03 -10.25 8.11
N GLU A 235 1.26 -9.76 8.17
CA GLU A 235 1.52 -8.34 8.50
C GLU A 235 1.04 -7.36 7.42
N GLY A 236 0.58 -6.19 7.85
CA GLY A 236 0.18 -5.07 6.99
C GLY A 236 -1.29 -5.06 6.56
N ILE A 237 -2.08 -6.02 7.06
CA ILE A 237 -3.55 -6.08 6.88
C ILE A 237 -4.23 -6.39 8.22
N ALA A 238 -5.56 -6.24 8.26
CA ALA A 238 -6.42 -6.61 9.39
C ALA A 238 -5.97 -5.99 10.74
N ASP A 239 -6.04 -4.67 10.83
CA ASP A 239 -5.66 -3.89 12.02
C ASP A 239 -6.66 -4.02 13.20
N GLY A 240 -7.59 -4.98 13.17
CA GLY A 240 -8.53 -5.30 14.25
C GLY A 240 -9.81 -4.48 14.25
N PHE A 241 -10.14 -3.82 13.14
CA PHE A 241 -11.41 -3.11 12.94
C PHE A 241 -11.77 -3.03 11.45
N VAL A 242 -13.02 -2.72 11.14
CA VAL A 242 -13.46 -2.49 9.76
C VAL A 242 -13.11 -1.04 9.36
N PRO A 243 -12.20 -0.83 8.38
CA PRO A 243 -11.84 0.52 7.95
C PRO A 243 -13.03 1.28 7.35
N GLY A 244 -13.10 2.60 7.59
CA GLY A 244 -14.16 3.43 7.06
C GLY A 244 -14.25 3.41 5.54
N ILE A 245 -13.10 3.40 4.84
CA ILE A 245 -13.05 3.20 3.38
C ILE A 245 -13.75 1.90 2.98
N PHE A 246 -13.37 0.77 3.59
CA PHE A 246 -13.96 -0.53 3.25
C PHE A 246 -15.46 -0.57 3.54
N ALA A 247 -15.90 0.00 4.66
CA ALA A 247 -17.32 0.05 5.02
C ALA A 247 -18.15 0.86 4.00
N ARG A 248 -17.63 2.01 3.55
CA ARG A 248 -18.33 2.85 2.56
C ARG A 248 -18.40 2.24 1.15
N HIS A 249 -17.40 1.45 0.79
CA HIS A 249 -17.28 0.85 -0.54
C HIS A 249 -17.50 -0.68 -0.53
N ARG A 250 -18.23 -1.18 0.47
CA ARG A 250 -18.47 -2.64 0.62
C ARG A 250 -19.14 -3.26 -0.61
N ASP A 251 -19.93 -2.49 -1.32
CA ASP A 251 -20.68 -2.87 -2.51
C ASP A 251 -19.80 -3.23 -3.71
N ILE A 252 -18.56 -2.75 -3.77
CA ILE A 252 -17.64 -3.13 -4.85
C ILE A 252 -17.01 -4.51 -4.61
N ILE A 253 -17.02 -5.03 -3.39
CA ILE A 253 -16.38 -6.29 -3.03
C ILE A 253 -17.32 -7.46 -3.31
N ASP A 254 -16.94 -8.32 -4.24
CA ASP A 254 -17.74 -9.51 -4.60
C ASP A 254 -17.57 -10.64 -3.59
N GLU A 255 -16.35 -10.79 -3.06
CA GLU A 255 -16.01 -11.88 -2.17
C GLU A 255 -14.97 -11.45 -1.14
N ILE A 256 -15.08 -12.02 0.07
CA ILE A 256 -14.04 -11.93 1.10
C ILE A 256 -13.55 -13.35 1.36
N VAL A 257 -12.24 -13.56 1.27
CA VAL A 257 -11.61 -14.87 1.45
C VAL A 257 -10.76 -14.84 2.71
N PRO A 258 -11.09 -15.64 3.72
CA PRO A 258 -10.22 -15.82 4.88
C PRO A 258 -9.04 -16.74 4.51
N VAL A 259 -7.84 -16.39 4.96
CA VAL A 259 -6.61 -17.16 4.72
C VAL A 259 -5.88 -17.38 6.04
N ASP A 260 -5.51 -18.62 6.32
CA ASP A 260 -4.72 -18.95 7.50
C ASP A 260 -3.30 -18.40 7.40
N SER A 261 -2.77 -17.90 8.51
CA SER A 261 -1.39 -17.38 8.60
C SER A 261 -0.35 -18.40 8.15
N ASP A 262 -0.50 -19.67 8.58
CA ASP A 262 0.43 -20.73 8.21
C ASP A 262 0.40 -21.06 6.72
N ALA A 263 -0.79 -21.03 6.10
CA ALA A 263 -0.94 -21.20 4.66
C ALA A 263 -0.27 -20.07 3.88
N ALA A 264 -0.46 -18.82 4.32
CA ALA A 264 0.18 -17.65 3.71
C ALA A 264 1.72 -17.72 3.82
N ILE A 265 2.25 -18.12 4.97
CA ILE A 265 3.70 -18.30 5.18
C ILE A 265 4.26 -19.43 4.33
N ALA A 266 3.53 -20.56 4.23
CA ALA A 266 3.95 -21.69 3.40
C ALA A 266 4.03 -21.28 1.92
N GLU A 267 3.03 -20.53 1.42
CA GLU A 267 3.01 -20.03 0.05
C GLU A 267 4.11 -19.00 -0.21
N MET A 268 4.35 -18.08 0.70
CA MET A 268 5.46 -17.14 0.62
C MET A 268 6.82 -17.87 0.48
N ARG A 269 7.05 -18.93 1.26
CA ARG A 269 8.26 -19.74 1.18
C ARG A 269 8.36 -20.53 -0.12
N ARG A 270 7.22 -20.96 -0.68
CA ARG A 270 7.19 -21.65 -1.98
C ARG A 270 7.58 -20.73 -3.13
N LEU A 271 7.22 -19.45 -3.03
CA LEU A 271 7.47 -18.43 -4.07
C LEU A 271 8.89 -17.83 -3.99
N ALA A 272 9.57 -17.95 -2.85
CA ALA A 272 10.93 -17.44 -2.64
C ALA A 272 11.99 -18.41 -3.16
#